data_88fcd5ebb635d2f69516f6ee8ef7572c
#
_entry.id   88fcd5ebb635d2f69516f6ee8ef7572c
#
_cell.length_a   1.000
_cell.length_b   1.000
_cell.length_c   1.000
_cell.angle_alpha   90.00
_cell.angle_beta   90.00
_cell.angle_gamma   90.00
#
_symmetry.space_group_name_H-M   'P 1'
#
loop_
_entity.id
_entity.type
_entity.pdbx_description
1 polymer ?
#
loop_
_entity_poly.entity_id
_entity_poly.type
_entity_poly.pdbx_seq_one_letter_code
_entity_poly.pdbx_strand_id
1 'polypeptide(L)'
;MQLCIVHQIRNSIKYVGSKHQKEFLKDLKRVYGAVSKDAAETELLDLDQKWGEKYPIVIKSWQDNWEKLTEYFQFTSDIRRMIYTT
;
A
#
# COMPACT_ATOMS: atom_id res chain seq x y z
N MET A 1 -15.54 5.49 10.09
CA MET A 1 -15.21 5.72 8.68
C MET A 1 -14.41 4.54 8.14
N GLN A 2 -14.85 3.99 7.05
CA GLN A 2 -14.15 2.85 6.45
C GLN A 2 -12.87 3.31 5.77
N LEU A 3 -11.77 2.62 6.07
CA LEU A 3 -10.50 2.89 5.43
C LEU A 3 -10.50 2.32 4.03
N CYS A 4 -10.22 3.14 3.04
CA CYS A 4 -10.19 2.74 1.64
C CYS A 4 -8.76 2.62 1.16
N ILE A 5 -8.44 1.55 0.44
CA ILE A 5 -7.09 1.34 -0.10
C ILE A 5 -6.66 2.51 -0.99
N VAL A 6 -7.58 3.07 -1.76
CA VAL A 6 -7.29 4.23 -2.63
C VAL A 6 -6.89 5.45 -1.81
N HIS A 7 -7.60 5.72 -0.71
CA HIS A 7 -7.27 6.83 0.18
C HIS A 7 -5.93 6.61 0.85
N GLN A 8 -5.64 5.38 1.24
CA GLN A 8 -4.35 5.05 1.84
C GLN A 8 -3.20 5.31 0.87
N ILE A 9 -3.36 4.92 -0.38
CA ILE A 9 -2.37 5.16 -1.43
C ILE A 9 -2.15 6.66 -1.64
N ARG A 10 -3.24 7.42 -1.78
CA ARG A 10 -3.18 8.87 -1.99
C ARG A 10 -2.53 9.60 -0.83
N ASN A 11 -2.88 9.22 0.40
CA ASN A 11 -2.29 9.82 1.59
C ASN A 11 -0.79 9.52 1.67
N SER A 12 -0.40 8.31 1.30
CA SER A 12 1.00 7.91 1.30
C SER A 12 1.84 8.81 0.40
N ILE A 13 1.34 9.11 -0.80
CA ILE A 13 2.06 9.91 -1.78
C ILE A 13 2.32 11.33 -1.28
N LYS A 14 1.41 11.88 -0.48
CA LYS A 14 1.56 13.24 0.06
C LYS A 14 2.82 13.40 0.91
N TYR A 15 3.28 12.30 1.54
CA TYR A 15 4.46 12.34 2.39
C TYR A 15 5.74 11.92 1.67
N VAL A 16 5.63 11.55 0.39
CA VAL A 16 6.78 11.14 -0.41
C VAL A 16 7.19 12.31 -1.30
N GLY A 17 8.47 12.67 -1.28
CA GLY A 17 8.99 13.74 -2.13
C GLY A 17 8.76 13.44 -3.60
N SER A 18 8.46 14.48 -4.38
CA SER A 18 8.14 14.33 -5.81
C SER A 18 9.21 13.55 -6.58
N LYS A 19 10.44 13.69 -6.17
CA LYS A 19 11.59 13.00 -6.75
C LYS A 19 11.47 11.48 -6.66
N HIS A 20 10.82 10.98 -5.60
CA HIS A 20 10.73 9.55 -5.32
C HIS A 20 9.33 8.97 -5.53
N GLN A 21 8.34 9.79 -5.86
CA GLN A 21 6.95 9.34 -5.95
C GLN A 21 6.75 8.22 -6.97
N LYS A 22 7.37 8.34 -8.13
CA LYS A 22 7.20 7.35 -9.19
C LYS A 22 7.75 5.99 -8.77
N GLU A 23 8.95 5.98 -8.19
CA GLU A 23 9.57 4.74 -7.72
C GLU A 23 8.82 4.16 -6.53
N PHE A 24 8.42 5.00 -5.59
CA PHE A 24 7.67 4.57 -4.43
C PHE A 24 6.34 3.94 -4.83
N LEU A 25 5.61 4.56 -5.76
CA LEU A 25 4.34 4.01 -6.25
C LEU A 25 4.52 2.66 -6.92
N LYS A 26 5.58 2.49 -7.67
CA LYS A 26 5.89 1.22 -8.31
C LYS A 26 6.08 0.12 -7.27
N ASP A 27 6.82 0.43 -6.21
CA ASP A 27 7.07 -0.52 -5.13
C ASP A 27 5.80 -0.77 -4.31
N LEU A 28 5.02 0.28 -4.05
CA LEU A 28 3.78 0.17 -3.30
C LEU A 28 2.75 -0.69 -4.03
N LYS A 29 2.74 -0.65 -5.36
CA LYS A 29 1.83 -1.46 -6.15
C LYS A 29 2.04 -2.95 -5.92
N ARG A 30 3.26 -3.37 -5.59
CA ARG A 30 3.54 -4.76 -5.25
C ARG A 30 2.77 -5.21 -4.02
N VAL A 31 2.52 -4.27 -3.09
CA VAL A 31 1.76 -4.56 -1.88
C VAL A 31 0.28 -4.73 -2.20
N TYR A 32 -0.36 -3.70 -2.73
CA TYR A 32 -1.81 -3.77 -2.94
C TYR A 32 -2.20 -4.59 -4.18
N GLY A 33 -1.27 -4.86 -5.07
CA GLY A 33 -1.49 -5.72 -6.24
C GLY A 33 -1.12 -7.18 -6.01
N ALA A 34 -0.72 -7.55 -4.79
CA ALA A 34 -0.34 -8.92 -4.47
C ALA A 34 -1.51 -9.88 -4.61
N VAL A 35 -1.21 -11.16 -4.84
CA VAL A 35 -2.24 -12.19 -5.07
C VAL A 35 -3.02 -12.53 -3.80
N SER A 36 -2.44 -12.29 -2.63
CA SER A 36 -3.06 -12.63 -1.35
C SER A 36 -2.56 -11.71 -0.25
N LYS A 37 -3.21 -11.77 0.91
CA LYS A 37 -2.79 -11.03 2.10
C LYS A 37 -1.37 -11.42 2.52
N ASP A 38 -1.05 -12.71 2.51
CA ASP A 38 0.27 -13.19 2.91
C ASP A 38 1.36 -12.66 1.97
N ALA A 39 1.11 -12.70 0.67
CA ALA A 39 2.04 -12.14 -0.31
C ALA A 39 2.21 -10.63 -0.11
N ALA A 40 1.11 -9.94 0.20
CA ALA A 40 1.15 -8.50 0.46
C ALA A 40 1.96 -8.16 1.71
N GLU A 41 1.86 -8.97 2.75
CA GLU A 41 2.65 -8.77 3.97
C GLU A 41 4.15 -8.87 3.68
N THR A 42 4.54 -9.85 2.87
CA THR A 42 5.94 -10.00 2.45
C THR A 42 6.41 -8.76 1.68
N GLU A 43 5.59 -8.29 0.76
CA GLU A 43 5.93 -7.09 -0.01
C GLU A 43 5.99 -5.84 0.88
N LEU A 44 5.15 -5.77 1.91
CA LEU A 44 5.19 -4.66 2.86
C LEU A 44 6.50 -4.66 3.65
N LEU A 45 6.98 -5.84 4.04
CA LEU A 45 8.27 -5.95 4.72
C LEU A 45 9.41 -5.49 3.82
N ASP A 46 9.38 -5.85 2.54
CA ASP A 46 10.37 -5.39 1.57
C ASP A 46 10.31 -3.87 1.39
N LEU A 47 9.08 -3.33 1.35
CA LEU A 47 8.87 -1.90 1.25
C LEU A 47 9.48 -1.17 2.45
N ASP A 48 9.28 -1.72 3.64
CA ASP A 48 9.83 -1.16 4.87
C ASP A 48 11.36 -1.17 4.85
N GLN A 49 11.98 -2.26 4.38
CA GLN A 49 13.43 -2.34 4.28
C GLN A 49 14.00 -1.28 3.34
N LYS A 50 13.30 -1.01 2.26
CA LYS A 50 13.77 -0.05 1.26
C LYS A 50 13.47 1.40 1.63
N TRP A 51 12.27 1.66 2.14
CA TRP A 51 11.77 3.02 2.35
C TRP A 51 11.54 3.41 3.81
N GLY A 52 11.64 2.46 4.73
CA GLY A 52 11.30 2.68 6.14
C GLY A 52 12.13 3.76 6.81
N GLU A 53 13.41 3.86 6.49
CA GLU A 53 14.27 4.90 7.07
C GLU A 53 13.95 6.28 6.49
N LYS A 54 13.58 6.31 5.22
CA LYS A 54 13.33 7.57 4.51
C LYS A 54 11.93 8.11 4.77
N TYR A 55 10.95 7.22 4.82
CA TYR A 55 9.55 7.60 4.99
C TYR A 55 8.89 6.73 6.08
N PRO A 56 9.38 6.81 7.33
CA PRO A 56 8.86 5.95 8.39
C PRO A 56 7.38 6.17 8.69
N ILE A 57 6.90 7.40 8.56
CA ILE A 57 5.49 7.73 8.82
C ILE A 57 4.57 6.99 7.84
N VAL A 58 4.97 6.94 6.57
CA VAL A 58 4.19 6.27 5.52
C VAL A 58 4.11 4.77 5.79
N ILE A 59 5.25 4.15 6.07
CA ILE A 59 5.31 2.71 6.32
C ILE A 59 4.53 2.37 7.59
N LYS A 60 4.68 3.14 8.65
CA LYS A 60 3.94 2.93 9.89
C LYS A 60 2.44 3.02 9.66
N SER A 61 1.99 3.97 8.84
CA SER A 61 0.58 4.11 8.51
C SER A 61 0.02 2.85 7.87
N TRP A 62 0.77 2.22 6.97
CA TRP A 62 0.37 0.96 6.35
C TRP A 62 0.33 -0.18 7.37
N GLN A 63 1.30 -0.23 8.27
CA GLN A 63 1.35 -1.25 9.31
C GLN A 63 0.22 -1.11 10.32
N ASP A 64 -0.04 0.12 10.78
CA ASP A 64 -1.08 0.39 11.77
C ASP A 64 -2.49 0.10 11.24
N ASN A 65 -2.71 0.30 9.95
CA ASN A 65 -4.02 0.11 9.33
C ASN A 65 -4.12 -1.22 8.58
N TRP A 66 -3.13 -2.09 8.74
CA TRP A 66 -2.98 -3.29 7.93
C TRP A 66 -4.21 -4.19 7.97
N GLU A 67 -4.77 -4.45 9.15
CA GLU A 67 -5.93 -5.34 9.26
C GLU A 67 -7.12 -4.83 8.47
N LYS A 68 -7.39 -3.53 8.55
CA LYS A 68 -8.48 -2.90 7.81
C LYS A 68 -8.21 -2.89 6.32
N LEU A 69 -6.98 -2.60 5.95
CA LEU A 69 -6.58 -2.56 4.54
C LEU A 69 -6.66 -3.93 3.89
N THR A 70 -6.36 -4.99 4.65
CA THR A 70 -6.35 -6.35 4.11
C THR A 70 -7.74 -6.92 3.85
N GLU A 71 -8.80 -6.28 4.32
CA GLU A 71 -10.16 -6.65 3.93
C GLU A 71 -10.33 -6.56 2.40
N TYR A 72 -9.58 -5.68 1.77
CA TYR A 72 -9.52 -5.53 0.33
C TYR A 72 -9.13 -6.84 -0.38
N PHE A 73 -8.31 -7.69 0.26
CA PHE A 73 -7.87 -8.94 -0.33
C PHE A 73 -8.91 -10.05 -0.33
N GLN A 74 -10.07 -9.82 0.29
CA GLN A 74 -11.22 -10.72 0.21
C GLN A 74 -11.82 -10.74 -1.18
N PHE A 75 -11.62 -9.68 -1.94
CA PHE A 75 -12.18 -9.55 -3.29
C PHE A 75 -11.29 -10.24 -4.32
N THR A 76 -11.90 -10.65 -5.44
CA THR A 76 -11.15 -11.21 -6.56
C THR A 76 -10.21 -10.15 -7.13
N SER A 77 -9.20 -10.59 -7.89
CA SER A 77 -8.23 -9.67 -8.48
C SER A 77 -8.90 -8.65 -9.42
N ASP A 78 -9.96 -9.07 -10.13
CA ASP A 78 -10.68 -8.17 -11.03
C ASP A 78 -11.40 -7.07 -10.23
N ILE A 79 -12.08 -7.43 -9.15
CA ILE A 79 -12.78 -6.47 -8.30
C ILE A 79 -11.78 -5.56 -7.60
N ARG A 80 -10.66 -6.10 -7.12
CA ARG A 80 -9.62 -5.28 -6.51
C ARG A 80 -9.06 -4.25 -7.47
N ARG A 81 -8.87 -4.62 -8.73
CA ARG A 81 -8.41 -3.69 -9.77
C ARG A 81 -9.38 -2.54 -9.96
N MET A 82 -10.68 -2.83 -9.96
CA MET A 82 -11.71 -1.79 -10.04
C MET A 82 -11.65 -0.83 -8.86
N ILE A 83 -11.36 -1.34 -7.66
CA ILE A 83 -11.28 -0.53 -6.45
C ILE A 83 -10.12 0.45 -6.51
N TYR A 84 -8.92 -0.02 -6.88
CA TYR A 84 -7.74 0.85 -6.80
C TYR A 84 -7.51 1.71 -8.04
N THR A 85 -8.24 1.47 -9.13
CA THR A 85 -8.14 2.30 -10.33
C THR A 85 -9.19 3.39 -10.42
N THR A 86 -10.12 3.43 -9.49
CA THR A 86 -11.22 4.42 -9.51
C THR A 86 -10.74 5.83 -9.21
#